data_ba4838c846370747ec30316edf2bdee4
#
_entry.id   ba4838c846370747ec30316edf2bdee4
#
_cell.length_a   1.000
_cell.length_b   1.000
_cell.length_c   1.000
_cell.angle_alpha   90.00
_cell.angle_beta   90.00
_cell.angle_gamma   90.00
#
_symmetry.space_group_name_H-M   'P 1'
#
loop_
_entity.id
_entity.type
_entity.pdbx_description
1 polymer ?
#
loop_
_entity_poly.entity_id
_entity_poly.type
_entity_poly.pdbx_seq_one_letter_code
_entity_poly.pdbx_strand_id
1 'polypeptide(L)'
;MNYRLAYSIGFHPWEDAETEPGFVKKITELFDREEAGLEPPFGRALDLGCGSGIWGAKLAKRGWQVTGVDLVEKALNRARERISSEGIEMRVLKGDVTKLQVAEVGECFRLILDSGTFHDFGEQHRLAMGRGVDAIAGDDATVYLLVWPKRIRPLIRGVSREEIEQAFPGWRITHTEPSGFVLPKPLEILLRPNEHWYRLRRK
;
A
#
# COMPACT_ATOMS: atom_id res chain seq x y z
N MET A 1 -6.03 -2.22 13.97
CA MET A 1 -6.90 -1.01 14.22
C MET A 1 -8.30 -1.25 13.66
N ASN A 2 -9.36 -0.65 14.22
CA ASN A 2 -10.71 -0.72 13.61
C ASN A 2 -10.91 0.45 12.64
N TYR A 3 -10.51 0.28 11.39
CA TYR A 3 -10.57 1.33 10.37
C TYR A 3 -12.00 1.82 10.08
N ARG A 4 -13.03 0.94 10.15
CA ARG A 4 -14.43 1.34 9.98
C ARG A 4 -14.85 2.36 11.03
N LEU A 5 -14.49 2.13 12.29
CA LEU A 5 -14.77 3.05 13.38
C LEU A 5 -13.96 4.34 13.21
N ALA A 6 -12.67 4.23 12.87
CA ALA A 6 -11.79 5.38 12.67
C ALA A 6 -12.36 6.33 11.60
N TYR A 7 -12.73 5.81 10.43
CA TYR A 7 -13.40 6.61 9.39
C TYR A 7 -14.76 7.15 9.82
N SER A 8 -15.51 6.44 10.70
CA SER A 8 -16.82 6.91 11.15
C SER A 8 -16.73 8.14 12.04
N ILE A 9 -15.67 8.23 12.85
CA ILE A 9 -15.42 9.36 13.77
C ILE A 9 -14.48 10.43 13.20
N GLY A 10 -14.05 10.29 11.92
CA GLY A 10 -13.15 11.25 11.27
C GLY A 10 -11.69 11.16 11.72
N PHE A 11 -11.29 10.06 12.36
CA PHE A 11 -9.91 9.84 12.81
C PHE A 11 -9.15 8.98 11.80
N HIS A 12 -8.37 9.60 10.93
CA HIS A 12 -7.59 8.91 9.89
C HIS A 12 -6.19 9.54 9.68
N PRO A 13 -5.34 9.53 10.72
CA PRO A 13 -4.03 10.22 10.69
C PRO A 13 -3.06 9.66 9.63
N TRP A 14 -3.32 8.47 9.08
CA TRP A 14 -2.53 7.94 7.96
C TRP A 14 -2.72 8.73 6.65
N GLU A 15 -3.79 9.51 6.53
CA GLU A 15 -4.00 10.41 5.37
C GLU A 15 -3.10 11.65 5.46
N ASP A 16 -2.63 12.02 6.66
CA ASP A 16 -1.69 13.14 6.85
C ASP A 16 -0.34 12.87 6.16
N ALA A 17 -0.02 11.60 5.85
CA ALA A 17 1.16 11.22 5.07
C ALA A 17 1.18 11.85 3.66
N GLU A 18 0.00 12.25 3.13
CA GLU A 18 -0.10 12.99 1.84
C GLU A 18 0.61 14.34 1.88
N THR A 19 0.67 14.97 3.04
CA THR A 19 1.25 16.30 3.25
C THR A 19 2.64 16.26 3.89
N GLU A 20 3.12 15.08 4.27
CA GLU A 20 4.44 14.92 4.90
C GLU A 20 5.53 14.86 3.80
N PRO A 21 6.42 15.88 3.71
CA PRO A 21 7.32 16.01 2.56
C PRO A 21 8.31 14.86 2.40
N GLY A 22 8.83 14.32 3.50
CA GLY A 22 9.80 13.22 3.47
C GLY A 22 9.16 11.93 2.98
N PHE A 23 7.93 11.64 3.43
CA PHE A 23 7.17 10.48 2.98
C PHE A 23 6.78 10.60 1.50
N VAL A 24 6.26 11.79 1.10
CA VAL A 24 5.90 12.05 -0.31
C VAL A 24 7.12 11.91 -1.22
N LYS A 25 8.26 12.46 -0.82
CA LYS A 25 9.52 12.30 -1.56
C LYS A 25 9.88 10.81 -1.70
N LYS A 26 9.83 10.06 -0.59
CA LYS A 26 10.20 8.64 -0.60
C LYS A 26 9.29 7.82 -1.52
N ILE A 27 7.98 7.93 -1.40
CA ILE A 27 7.06 7.15 -2.24
C ILE A 27 7.18 7.54 -3.73
N THR A 28 7.49 8.82 -4.02
CA THR A 28 7.77 9.27 -5.38
C THR A 28 9.02 8.59 -5.94
N GLU A 29 10.12 8.51 -5.17
CA GLU A 29 11.33 7.78 -5.55
C GLU A 29 11.07 6.29 -5.84
N LEU A 30 10.12 5.66 -5.09
CA LEU A 30 9.72 4.28 -5.35
C LEU A 30 9.01 4.15 -6.70
N PHE A 31 8.12 5.08 -7.04
CA PHE A 31 7.43 5.10 -8.34
C PHE A 31 8.41 5.37 -9.48
N ASP A 32 9.29 6.36 -9.34
CA ASP A 32 10.32 6.68 -10.32
C ASP A 32 11.19 5.47 -10.66
N ARG A 33 11.51 4.63 -9.66
CA ARG A 33 12.28 3.39 -9.84
C ARG A 33 11.56 2.39 -10.74
N GLU A 34 10.23 2.24 -10.62
CA GLU A 34 9.45 1.29 -11.40
C GLU A 34 9.12 1.81 -12.81
N GLU A 35 9.25 3.10 -13.02
CA GLU A 35 9.01 3.79 -14.29
C GLU A 35 10.31 4.01 -15.09
N ALA A 36 11.47 3.87 -14.43
CA ALA A 36 12.77 4.15 -15.03
C ALA A 36 13.01 3.38 -16.35
N GLY A 37 13.30 4.12 -17.41
CA GLY A 37 13.55 3.56 -18.74
C GLY A 37 12.29 3.12 -19.49
N LEU A 38 11.11 3.54 -19.05
CA LEU A 38 9.84 3.21 -19.65
C LEU A 38 9.07 4.48 -20.03
N GLU A 39 8.14 4.33 -20.95
CA GLU A 39 7.17 5.37 -21.33
C GLU A 39 5.75 4.94 -20.93
N PRO A 40 4.88 5.87 -20.53
CA PRO A 40 3.49 5.55 -20.23
C PRO A 40 2.74 5.03 -21.48
N PRO A 41 1.75 4.15 -21.32
CA PRO A 41 1.24 3.63 -20.05
C PRO A 41 2.18 2.58 -19.43
N PHE A 42 2.44 2.71 -18.12
CA PHE A 42 3.39 1.84 -17.41
C PHE A 42 2.83 0.43 -17.08
N GLY A 43 1.56 0.19 -17.40
CA GLY A 43 0.86 -1.05 -17.10
C GLY A 43 -0.11 -0.91 -15.92
N ARG A 44 -0.52 -2.04 -15.36
CA ARG A 44 -1.53 -2.10 -14.29
C ARG A 44 -0.90 -1.96 -12.92
N ALA A 45 -1.49 -1.10 -12.08
CA ALA A 45 -1.13 -0.96 -10.68
C ALA A 45 -2.31 -1.29 -9.76
N LEU A 46 -2.04 -1.93 -8.63
CA LEU A 46 -3.01 -2.23 -7.59
C LEU A 46 -2.63 -1.52 -6.30
N ASP A 47 -3.58 -0.79 -5.71
CA ASP A 47 -3.45 -0.13 -4.41
C ASP A 47 -4.29 -0.90 -3.38
N LEU A 48 -3.62 -1.64 -2.49
CA LEU A 48 -4.22 -2.52 -1.49
C LEU A 48 -4.50 -1.75 -0.19
N GLY A 49 -5.76 -1.71 0.20
CA GLY A 49 -6.21 -0.84 1.30
C GLY A 49 -6.11 0.62 0.91
N CYS A 50 -6.59 0.96 -0.28
CA CYS A 50 -6.37 2.26 -0.91
C CYS A 50 -6.97 3.47 -0.15
N GLY A 51 -7.81 3.23 0.87
CA GLY A 51 -8.42 4.29 1.66
C GLY A 51 -9.14 5.33 0.80
N SER A 52 -8.80 6.60 0.97
CA SER A 52 -9.31 7.71 0.16
C SER A 52 -8.59 7.89 -1.19
N GLY A 53 -7.83 6.88 -1.65
CA GLY A 53 -7.26 6.81 -2.98
C GLY A 53 -6.06 7.71 -3.24
N ILE A 54 -5.38 8.18 -2.21
CA ILE A 54 -4.27 9.17 -2.31
C ILE A 54 -3.15 8.67 -3.23
N TRP A 55 -2.63 7.48 -2.95
CA TRP A 55 -1.47 6.96 -3.67
C TRP A 55 -1.84 6.38 -5.02
N GLY A 56 -3.02 5.72 -5.10
CA GLY A 56 -3.58 5.27 -6.36
C GLY A 56 -3.82 6.43 -7.33
N ALA A 57 -4.35 7.55 -6.86
CA ALA A 57 -4.53 8.76 -7.67
C ALA A 57 -3.19 9.33 -8.19
N LYS A 58 -2.15 9.34 -7.35
CA LYS A 58 -0.81 9.76 -7.78
C LYS A 58 -0.23 8.84 -8.85
N LEU A 59 -0.40 7.52 -8.72
CA LEU A 59 0.00 6.56 -9.76
C LEU A 59 -0.77 6.78 -11.07
N ALA A 60 -2.09 6.97 -11.00
CA ALA A 60 -2.92 7.21 -12.18
C ALA A 60 -2.48 8.46 -12.95
N LYS A 61 -2.19 9.57 -12.25
CA LYS A 61 -1.65 10.80 -12.86
C LYS A 61 -0.31 10.62 -13.56
N ARG A 62 0.46 9.61 -13.17
CA ARG A 62 1.76 9.28 -13.77
C ARG A 62 1.64 8.41 -15.02
N GLY A 63 0.47 7.81 -15.27
CA GLY A 63 0.21 6.97 -16.44
C GLY A 63 0.05 5.47 -16.14
N TRP A 64 -0.17 5.11 -14.87
CA TRP A 64 -0.54 3.74 -14.49
C TRP A 64 -2.05 3.52 -14.64
N GLN A 65 -2.45 2.30 -15.03
CA GLN A 65 -3.84 1.85 -15.00
C GLN A 65 -4.17 1.31 -13.60
N VAL A 66 -4.75 2.15 -12.75
CA VAL A 66 -4.87 1.86 -11.32
C VAL A 66 -6.20 1.21 -10.95
N THR A 67 -6.13 0.16 -10.13
CA THR A 67 -7.25 -0.39 -9.36
C THR A 67 -6.94 -0.21 -7.87
N GLY A 68 -7.83 0.41 -7.11
CA GLY A 68 -7.76 0.48 -5.65
C GLY A 68 -8.79 -0.45 -5.01
N VAL A 69 -8.40 -1.15 -3.95
CA VAL A 69 -9.28 -2.04 -3.19
C VAL A 69 -9.28 -1.62 -1.73
N ASP A 70 -10.46 -1.42 -1.14
CA ASP A 70 -10.61 -1.16 0.29
C ASP A 70 -11.92 -1.78 0.82
N LEU A 71 -11.93 -2.11 2.12
CA LEU A 71 -13.08 -2.70 2.79
C LEU A 71 -14.07 -1.65 3.29
N VAL A 72 -13.60 -0.39 3.47
CA VAL A 72 -14.35 0.69 4.11
C VAL A 72 -15.05 1.57 3.07
N GLU A 73 -16.37 1.44 2.95
CA GLU A 73 -17.15 2.19 1.96
C GLU A 73 -16.98 3.71 2.10
N LYS A 74 -16.89 4.22 3.34
CA LYS A 74 -16.70 5.66 3.58
C LYS A 74 -15.36 6.17 3.01
N ALA A 75 -14.32 5.35 3.08
CA ALA A 75 -13.02 5.65 2.46
C ALA A 75 -13.14 5.65 0.92
N LEU A 76 -13.81 4.63 0.35
CA LEU A 76 -14.02 4.53 -1.08
C LEU A 76 -14.86 5.69 -1.65
N ASN A 77 -15.85 6.20 -0.89
CA ASN A 77 -16.59 7.39 -1.31
C ASN A 77 -15.67 8.60 -1.45
N ARG A 78 -14.76 8.82 -0.51
CA ARG A 78 -13.74 9.88 -0.60
C ARG A 78 -12.79 9.65 -1.78
N ALA A 79 -12.43 8.38 -2.06
CA ALA A 79 -11.63 8.06 -3.25
C ALA A 79 -12.37 8.41 -4.54
N ARG A 80 -13.67 8.10 -4.65
CA ARG A 80 -14.50 8.47 -5.82
C ARG A 80 -14.64 10.00 -5.96
N GLU A 81 -14.80 10.71 -4.85
CA GLU A 81 -14.83 12.17 -4.84
C GLU A 81 -13.50 12.76 -5.33
N ARG A 82 -12.37 12.24 -4.86
CA ARG A 82 -11.03 12.61 -5.32
C ARG A 82 -10.86 12.37 -6.82
N ILE A 83 -11.17 11.16 -7.29
CA ILE A 83 -11.11 10.78 -8.70
C ILE A 83 -11.90 11.74 -9.58
N SER A 84 -13.14 12.03 -9.17
CA SER A 84 -14.02 12.95 -9.89
C SER A 84 -13.51 14.38 -9.90
N SER A 85 -13.10 14.90 -8.74
CA SER A 85 -12.63 16.29 -8.60
C SER A 85 -11.30 16.57 -9.30
N GLU A 86 -10.43 15.57 -9.39
CA GLU A 86 -9.11 15.67 -9.99
C GLU A 86 -9.08 15.21 -11.46
N GLY A 87 -10.21 14.73 -12.01
CA GLY A 87 -10.31 14.26 -13.40
C GLY A 87 -9.43 13.04 -13.70
N ILE A 88 -9.34 12.10 -12.76
CA ILE A 88 -8.45 10.95 -12.82
C ILE A 88 -9.22 9.71 -13.25
N GLU A 89 -8.61 8.86 -14.07
CA GLU A 89 -9.11 7.52 -14.37
C GLU A 89 -8.49 6.50 -13.42
N MET A 90 -9.27 6.07 -12.42
CA MET A 90 -8.90 5.02 -11.47
C MET A 90 -10.14 4.21 -11.10
N ARG A 91 -10.01 2.89 -11.11
CA ARG A 91 -11.05 1.99 -10.67
C ARG A 91 -10.95 1.79 -9.15
N VAL A 92 -12.05 1.94 -8.42
CA VAL A 92 -12.10 1.62 -6.98
C VAL A 92 -13.14 0.55 -6.70
N LEU A 93 -12.74 -0.45 -5.92
CA LEU A 93 -13.51 -1.63 -5.59
C LEU A 93 -13.66 -1.78 -4.08
N LYS A 94 -14.86 -2.12 -3.65
CA LYS A 94 -15.06 -2.61 -2.28
C LYS A 94 -14.68 -4.07 -2.21
N GLY A 95 -13.65 -4.39 -1.45
CA GLY A 95 -13.16 -5.75 -1.33
C GLY A 95 -12.27 -5.95 -0.12
N ASP A 96 -12.10 -7.21 0.24
CA ASP A 96 -11.20 -7.66 1.30
C ASP A 96 -9.87 -8.10 0.64
N VAL A 97 -8.79 -7.38 0.93
CA VAL A 97 -7.46 -7.66 0.36
C VAL A 97 -6.91 -9.04 0.74
N THR A 98 -7.52 -9.70 1.73
CA THR A 98 -7.19 -11.10 2.09
C THR A 98 -7.97 -12.13 1.26
N LYS A 99 -8.86 -11.68 0.37
CA LYS A 99 -9.74 -12.50 -0.47
C LYS A 99 -9.73 -12.06 -1.92
N LEU A 100 -8.60 -11.58 -2.40
CA LEU A 100 -8.45 -11.12 -3.79
C LEU A 100 -8.79 -12.25 -4.77
N GLN A 101 -9.61 -11.93 -5.77
CA GLN A 101 -9.98 -12.84 -6.83
C GLN A 101 -9.72 -12.19 -8.20
N VAL A 102 -9.11 -12.95 -9.11
CA VAL A 102 -8.81 -12.49 -10.47
C VAL A 102 -10.05 -11.96 -11.18
N ALA A 103 -11.20 -12.65 -11.02
CA ALA A 103 -12.47 -12.25 -11.64
C ALA A 103 -12.97 -10.87 -11.20
N GLU A 104 -12.61 -10.42 -10.00
CA GLU A 104 -13.07 -9.15 -9.43
C GLU A 104 -12.08 -8.02 -9.68
N VAL A 105 -10.81 -8.25 -9.33
CA VAL A 105 -9.78 -7.20 -9.40
C VAL A 105 -9.05 -7.18 -10.74
N GLY A 106 -8.98 -8.32 -11.41
CA GLY A 106 -8.17 -8.56 -12.61
C GLY A 106 -6.81 -9.17 -12.27
N GLU A 107 -5.95 -9.25 -13.26
CA GLU A 107 -4.63 -9.90 -13.20
C GLU A 107 -3.56 -9.10 -13.95
N CYS A 108 -2.34 -9.63 -13.98
CA CYS A 108 -1.19 -9.03 -14.65
C CYS A 108 -0.82 -7.65 -14.09
N PHE A 109 -0.97 -7.47 -12.77
CA PHE A 109 -0.51 -6.24 -12.12
C PHE A 109 1.01 -6.22 -12.10
N ARG A 110 1.58 -5.13 -12.61
CA ARG A 110 3.01 -4.89 -12.64
C ARG A 110 3.51 -4.19 -11.38
N LEU A 111 2.69 -3.34 -10.78
CA LEU A 111 2.97 -2.67 -9.51
C LEU A 111 1.85 -2.95 -8.51
N ILE A 112 2.21 -3.42 -7.33
CA ILE A 112 1.28 -3.66 -6.24
C ILE A 112 1.78 -2.89 -5.02
N LEU A 113 0.96 -1.97 -4.53
CA LEU A 113 1.27 -1.09 -3.41
C LEU A 113 0.42 -1.44 -2.20
N ASP A 114 1.05 -1.59 -1.04
CA ASP A 114 0.41 -1.57 0.27
C ASP A 114 1.07 -0.50 1.12
N SER A 115 0.33 0.56 1.42
CA SER A 115 0.82 1.69 2.21
C SER A 115 0.41 1.62 3.68
N GLY A 116 0.35 0.40 4.25
CA GLY A 116 0.14 0.23 5.69
C GLY A 116 -1.02 -0.66 6.11
N THR A 117 -1.53 -1.53 5.23
CA THR A 117 -2.61 -2.48 5.57
C THR A 117 -2.05 -3.80 6.11
N PHE A 118 -1.01 -4.34 5.48
CA PHE A 118 -0.43 -5.65 5.77
C PHE A 118 0.03 -5.83 7.22
N HIS A 119 0.63 -4.80 7.82
CA HIS A 119 1.21 -4.90 9.16
C HIS A 119 0.17 -5.03 10.29
N ASP A 120 -1.09 -4.66 10.05
CA ASP A 120 -2.18 -4.80 11.03
C ASP A 120 -2.80 -6.20 11.04
N PHE A 121 -2.50 -7.02 10.04
CA PHE A 121 -3.05 -8.36 9.91
C PHE A 121 -2.39 -9.38 10.87
N GLY A 122 -3.17 -10.38 11.28
CA GLY A 122 -2.63 -11.61 11.86
C GLY A 122 -2.04 -12.51 10.77
N GLU A 123 -1.28 -13.50 11.18
CA GLU A 123 -0.55 -14.42 10.30
C GLU A 123 -1.42 -15.00 9.17
N GLN A 124 -2.59 -15.56 9.50
CA GLN A 124 -3.47 -16.19 8.51
C GLN A 124 -3.94 -15.19 7.42
N HIS A 125 -4.23 -13.93 7.80
CA HIS A 125 -4.63 -12.90 6.86
C HIS A 125 -3.45 -12.44 5.99
N ARG A 126 -2.23 -12.36 6.56
CA ARG A 126 -1.02 -12.07 5.79
C ARG A 126 -0.74 -13.14 4.76
N LEU A 127 -0.82 -14.42 5.14
CA LEU A 127 -0.67 -15.54 4.22
C LEU A 127 -1.76 -15.54 3.12
N ALA A 128 -2.99 -15.20 3.48
CA ALA A 128 -4.09 -15.11 2.51
C ALA A 128 -3.88 -13.96 1.52
N MET A 129 -3.47 -12.78 1.99
CA MET A 129 -3.13 -11.64 1.14
C MET A 129 -1.96 -11.97 0.21
N GLY A 130 -0.90 -12.60 0.71
CA GLY A 130 0.25 -13.02 -0.10
C GLY A 130 -0.14 -13.97 -1.23
N ARG A 131 -0.98 -14.98 -0.95
CA ARG A 131 -1.53 -15.88 -2.00
C ARG A 131 -2.37 -15.13 -3.03
N GLY A 132 -3.23 -14.20 -2.56
CA GLY A 132 -4.04 -13.38 -3.45
C GLY A 132 -3.19 -12.52 -4.38
N VAL A 133 -2.18 -11.85 -3.83
CA VAL A 133 -1.22 -11.06 -4.60
C VAL A 133 -0.47 -11.94 -5.61
N ASP A 134 -0.03 -13.13 -5.21
CA ASP A 134 0.67 -14.06 -6.11
C ASP A 134 -0.18 -14.46 -7.33
N ALA A 135 -1.49 -14.66 -7.12
CA ALA A 135 -2.42 -15.07 -8.17
C ALA A 135 -2.73 -13.96 -9.20
N ILE A 136 -2.59 -12.68 -8.82
CA ILE A 136 -2.97 -11.54 -9.68
C ILE A 136 -1.77 -10.78 -10.26
N ALA A 137 -0.58 -11.01 -9.74
CA ALA A 137 0.63 -10.33 -10.15
C ALA A 137 1.16 -10.85 -11.49
N GLY A 138 1.63 -9.95 -12.35
CA GLY A 138 2.38 -10.30 -13.55
C GLY A 138 3.77 -10.89 -13.23
N ASP A 139 4.43 -11.45 -14.25
CA ASP A 139 5.75 -12.09 -14.08
C ASP A 139 6.84 -11.08 -13.70
N ASP A 140 6.75 -9.85 -14.19
CA ASP A 140 7.66 -8.75 -13.88
C ASP A 140 7.22 -7.87 -12.71
N ALA A 141 6.25 -8.31 -11.93
CA ALA A 141 5.64 -7.53 -10.86
C ALA A 141 6.62 -7.12 -9.76
N THR A 142 6.38 -5.92 -9.25
CA THR A 142 6.94 -5.41 -8.00
C THR A 142 5.84 -5.25 -6.95
N VAL A 143 6.10 -5.68 -5.72
CA VAL A 143 5.26 -5.39 -4.56
C VAL A 143 6.02 -4.45 -3.63
N TYR A 144 5.38 -3.35 -3.25
CA TYR A 144 5.83 -2.48 -2.16
C TYR A 144 4.92 -2.65 -0.94
N LEU A 145 5.53 -2.95 0.19
CA LEU A 145 4.85 -3.03 1.49
C LEU A 145 5.45 -1.98 2.43
N LEU A 146 4.63 -1.05 2.91
CA LEU A 146 4.98 -0.20 4.04
C LEU A 146 4.58 -0.90 5.32
N VAL A 147 5.53 -1.22 6.17
CA VAL A 147 5.27 -1.94 7.41
C VAL A 147 5.95 -1.32 8.62
N TRP A 148 5.27 -1.39 9.76
CA TRP A 148 5.85 -1.17 11.07
C TRP A 148 6.56 -2.43 11.54
N PRO A 149 7.79 -2.34 12.08
CA PRO A 149 8.46 -3.50 12.65
C PRO A 149 7.75 -3.96 13.93
N LYS A 150 7.92 -5.23 14.27
CA LYS A 150 7.49 -5.75 15.56
C LYS A 150 8.18 -4.98 16.69
N ARG A 151 7.47 -4.07 17.31
CA ARG A 151 7.86 -3.37 18.53
C ARG A 151 6.65 -3.12 19.40
N ILE A 152 6.90 -3.24 20.66
CA ILE A 152 6.16 -3.02 21.90
C ILE A 152 5.16 -1.82 21.79
N ARG A 153 4.13 -1.95 20.96
CA ARG A 153 3.00 -1.02 20.95
C ARG A 153 1.71 -1.84 20.98
N PRO A 154 0.85 -1.64 22.02
CA PRO A 154 -0.38 -2.44 22.14
C PRO A 154 -1.36 -2.26 20.96
N LEU A 155 -1.18 -1.22 20.14
CA LEU A 155 -2.11 -0.83 19.09
C LEU A 155 -1.69 -1.24 17.67
N ILE A 156 -0.40 -1.52 17.44
CA ILE A 156 0.13 -1.90 16.11
C ILE A 156 0.84 -3.23 16.25
N ARG A 157 0.40 -4.24 15.51
CA ARG A 157 0.99 -5.59 15.58
C ARG A 157 2.42 -5.62 15.05
N GLY A 158 2.69 -4.84 14.01
CA GLY A 158 3.96 -4.85 13.33
C GLY A 158 4.28 -6.19 12.64
N VAL A 159 5.33 -6.22 11.85
CA VAL A 159 5.73 -7.36 11.02
C VAL A 159 7.23 -7.50 11.03
N SER A 160 7.75 -8.73 11.14
CA SER A 160 9.15 -9.02 10.92
C SER A 160 9.43 -9.33 9.44
N ARG A 161 10.70 -9.30 9.05
CA ARG A 161 11.14 -9.69 7.70
C ARG A 161 10.74 -11.13 7.38
N GLU A 162 10.91 -12.04 8.32
CA GLU A 162 10.60 -13.46 8.17
C GLU A 162 9.10 -13.68 7.92
N GLU A 163 8.24 -12.89 8.56
CA GLU A 163 6.79 -12.97 8.33
C GLU A 163 6.38 -12.45 6.95
N ILE A 164 7.12 -11.48 6.40
CA ILE A 164 6.93 -11.05 5.00
C ILE A 164 7.35 -12.19 4.07
N GLU A 165 8.52 -12.78 4.29
CA GLU A 165 9.04 -13.90 3.48
C GLU A 165 8.13 -15.13 3.54
N GLN A 166 7.51 -15.42 4.69
CA GLN A 166 6.51 -16.48 4.86
C GLN A 166 5.21 -16.19 4.09
N ALA A 167 4.76 -14.94 4.08
CA ALA A 167 3.54 -14.55 3.36
C ALA A 167 3.74 -14.53 1.83
N PHE A 168 4.99 -14.29 1.37
CA PHE A 168 5.35 -14.17 -0.04
C PHE A 168 6.45 -15.17 -0.44
N PRO A 169 6.20 -16.49 -0.37
CA PRO A 169 7.25 -17.50 -0.58
C PRO A 169 7.82 -17.53 -2.00
N GLY A 170 7.04 -17.11 -3.01
CA GLY A 170 7.46 -16.96 -4.40
C GLY A 170 8.24 -15.68 -4.71
N TRP A 171 8.49 -14.85 -3.67
CA TRP A 171 9.08 -13.53 -3.83
C TRP A 171 10.38 -13.39 -3.05
N ARG A 172 11.23 -12.46 -3.46
CA ARG A 172 12.45 -12.06 -2.75
C ARG A 172 12.38 -10.58 -2.38
N ILE A 173 12.76 -10.24 -1.18
CA ILE A 173 12.96 -8.85 -0.76
C ILE A 173 14.24 -8.33 -1.40
N THR A 174 14.12 -7.36 -2.30
CA THR A 174 15.26 -6.76 -3.02
C THR A 174 15.78 -5.49 -2.36
N HIS A 175 14.90 -4.73 -1.70
CA HIS A 175 15.26 -3.50 -0.98
C HIS A 175 14.46 -3.39 0.31
N THR A 176 15.05 -2.75 1.30
CA THR A 176 14.41 -2.32 2.54
C THR A 176 14.88 -0.90 2.82
N GLU A 177 13.96 0.05 2.89
CA GLU A 177 14.25 1.47 2.97
C GLU A 177 13.36 2.14 4.03
N PRO A 178 13.84 3.16 4.77
CA PRO A 178 12.99 3.94 5.67
C PRO A 178 11.78 4.53 4.95
N SER A 179 10.67 4.70 5.67
CA SER A 179 9.42 5.26 5.10
C SER A 179 9.59 6.69 4.57
N GLY A 180 10.55 7.41 5.09
CA GLY A 180 10.69 8.85 4.85
C GLY A 180 9.83 9.72 5.78
N PHE A 181 9.03 9.10 6.65
CA PHE A 181 8.19 9.82 7.60
C PHE A 181 9.06 10.45 8.71
N VAL A 182 8.96 11.77 8.88
CA VAL A 182 9.70 12.54 9.89
C VAL A 182 8.74 13.09 10.91
N LEU A 183 8.90 12.65 12.16
CA LEU A 183 8.16 13.24 13.27
C LEU A 183 8.91 14.43 13.88
N PRO A 184 8.21 15.42 14.46
CA PRO A 184 8.84 16.44 15.30
C PRO A 184 9.72 15.79 16.39
N LYS A 185 10.92 16.34 16.61
CA LYS A 185 11.96 15.75 17.47
C LYS A 185 11.49 15.13 18.80
N PRO A 186 10.62 15.77 19.62
CA PRO A 186 10.16 15.16 20.88
C PRO A 186 9.30 13.90 20.64
N LEU A 187 8.50 13.87 19.56
CA LEU A 187 7.70 12.71 19.19
C LEU A 187 8.54 11.62 18.53
N GLU A 188 9.55 11.99 17.77
CA GLU A 188 10.51 11.06 17.15
C GLU A 188 11.24 10.23 18.22
N ILE A 189 11.72 10.88 19.29
CA ILE A 189 12.39 10.20 20.40
C ILE A 189 11.43 9.26 21.15
N LEU A 190 10.18 9.70 21.39
CA LEU A 190 9.17 8.92 22.11
C LEU A 190 8.60 7.78 21.28
N LEU A 191 8.28 8.06 20.02
CA LEU A 191 7.57 7.13 19.15
C LEU A 191 8.53 6.29 18.28
N ARG A 192 9.75 6.78 18.04
CA ARG A 192 10.77 6.13 17.20
C ARG A 192 10.13 5.53 15.94
N PRO A 193 9.61 6.36 15.02
CA PRO A 193 9.04 5.86 13.79
C PRO A 193 10.12 5.02 13.09
N ASN A 194 9.81 3.79 12.84
CA ASN A 194 10.74 2.84 12.22
C ASN A 194 9.99 2.03 11.18
N GLU A 195 9.15 2.72 10.44
CA GLU A 195 8.45 2.17 9.30
C GLU A 195 9.41 2.01 8.15
N HIS A 196 9.27 0.90 7.45
CA HIS A 196 10.09 0.63 6.29
C HIS A 196 9.24 0.22 5.10
N TRP A 197 9.68 0.66 3.93
CA TRP A 197 9.27 0.11 2.66
C TRP A 197 10.07 -1.15 2.37
N TYR A 198 9.37 -2.23 2.05
CA TYR A 198 9.94 -3.46 1.52
C TYR A 198 9.56 -3.58 0.06
N ARG A 199 10.56 -3.71 -0.82
CA ARG A 199 10.37 -4.00 -2.24
C ARG A 199 10.57 -5.48 -2.48
N LEU A 200 9.56 -6.14 -3.01
CA LEU A 200 9.59 -7.55 -3.37
C LEU A 200 9.52 -7.70 -4.89
N ARG A 201 10.27 -8.68 -5.41
CA ARG A 201 10.22 -9.12 -6.81
C ARG A 201 10.03 -10.63 -6.84
N ARG A 202 9.39 -11.15 -7.89
CA ARG A 202 9.32 -12.61 -8.09
C ARG A 202 10.72 -13.24 -8.11
N LYS A 203 10.82 -14.48 -7.62
CA LYS A 203 12.06 -15.28 -7.64
C LYS A 203 12.38 -15.76 -9.03
#